data_777a355a2d6dc821ffd967f49696aa72
#
_entry.id   777a355a2d6dc821ffd967f49696aa72
#
_cell.length_a   1.000
_cell.length_b   1.000
_cell.length_c   1.000
_cell.angle_alpha   90.00
_cell.angle_beta   90.00
_cell.angle_gamma   90.00
#
_symmetry.space_group_name_H-M   'P 1'
#
loop_
_entity.id
_entity.type
_entity.pdbx_description
1 polymer ?
#
loop_
_entity_poly.entity_id
_entity_poly.type
_entity_poly.pdbx_seq_one_letter_code
_entity_poly.pdbx_strand_id
1 'polypeptide(L)'
;FLHDHYLFKYLSDEELGQILPLFTPIALEEGEVLYRAGFPGRNFFLVVSGKVLIEKENQKGIIHNPLGHFGDQGLNKDGPRKDTARALEQSTLLAVNKRGFFALLSAYPSIRDRLSAMRVSAEILRTTEFPWIGENEIIRFIDRKHINVLYTQLTLPALFLIIALISGVLLRLNLGIFLVISVLISALWGFWLWLDWKNDFYL
;
A
#
# COMPACT_ATOMS: atom_id res chain seq x y z
N PHE A 1 -23.92 -4.43 -0.67
CA PHE A 1 -22.54 -4.96 -0.79
C PHE A 1 -21.64 -4.06 -1.63
N LEU A 2 -21.94 -3.80 -2.93
CA LEU A 2 -21.07 -2.93 -3.77
C LEU A 2 -20.96 -1.53 -3.18
N HIS A 3 -22.00 -0.99 -2.60
CA HIS A 3 -22.00 0.29 -1.90
C HIS A 3 -21.02 0.35 -0.72
N ASP A 4 -20.85 -0.74 0.00
CA ASP A 4 -19.97 -0.84 1.16
C ASP A 4 -18.53 -1.16 0.75
N HIS A 5 -18.35 -1.68 -0.48
CA HIS A 5 -17.03 -2.06 -0.95
C HIS A 5 -16.18 -0.84 -1.28
N TYR A 6 -14.95 -0.76 -0.75
CA TYR A 6 -14.04 0.38 -0.88
C TYR A 6 -13.86 0.90 -2.31
N LEU A 7 -13.83 0.00 -3.30
CA LEU A 7 -13.65 0.38 -4.71
C LEU A 7 -14.85 1.16 -5.26
N PHE A 8 -16.07 0.88 -4.79
CA PHE A 8 -17.31 1.34 -5.39
C PHE A 8 -18.13 2.31 -4.54
N LYS A 9 -17.78 2.50 -3.26
CA LYS A 9 -18.56 3.27 -2.27
C LYS A 9 -18.85 4.73 -2.63
N TYR A 10 -18.19 5.28 -3.66
CA TYR A 10 -18.41 6.65 -4.11
C TYR A 10 -19.16 6.71 -5.45
N LEU A 11 -19.59 5.58 -5.97
CA LEU A 11 -20.48 5.53 -7.12
C LEU A 11 -21.92 5.77 -6.66
N SER A 12 -22.69 6.47 -7.49
CA SER A 12 -24.12 6.64 -7.29
C SER A 12 -24.86 5.31 -7.52
N ASP A 13 -26.10 5.22 -7.05
CA ASP A 13 -26.96 4.04 -7.28
C ASP A 13 -27.18 3.77 -8.77
N GLU A 14 -27.27 4.84 -9.58
CA GLU A 14 -27.38 4.72 -11.03
C GLU A 14 -26.11 4.10 -11.65
N GLU A 15 -24.94 4.59 -11.25
CA GLU A 15 -23.65 4.06 -11.71
C GLU A 15 -23.44 2.61 -11.25
N LEU A 16 -23.82 2.29 -10.02
CA LEU A 16 -23.81 0.91 -9.52
C LEU A 16 -24.74 0.00 -10.33
N GLY A 17 -25.93 0.49 -10.70
CA GLY A 17 -26.84 -0.22 -11.59
C GLY A 17 -26.25 -0.51 -12.98
N GLN A 18 -25.44 0.42 -13.52
CA GLN A 18 -24.78 0.25 -14.82
C GLN A 18 -23.65 -0.80 -14.79
N ILE A 19 -22.93 -0.91 -13.68
CA ILE A 19 -21.82 -1.86 -13.57
C ILE A 19 -22.24 -3.26 -13.08
N LEU A 20 -23.39 -3.37 -12.42
CA LEU A 20 -23.87 -4.62 -11.85
C LEU A 20 -23.97 -5.77 -12.88
N PRO A 21 -24.42 -5.56 -14.13
CA PRO A 21 -24.46 -6.59 -15.16
C PRO A 21 -23.10 -7.16 -15.58
N LEU A 22 -22.00 -6.47 -15.24
CA LEU A 22 -20.64 -6.95 -15.53
C LEU A 22 -20.21 -8.07 -14.59
N PHE A 23 -20.90 -8.22 -13.45
CA PHE A 23 -20.55 -9.17 -12.42
C PHE A 23 -21.39 -10.45 -12.54
N THR A 24 -20.71 -11.57 -12.44
CA THR A 24 -21.34 -12.90 -12.40
C THR A 24 -21.15 -13.50 -11.02
N PRO A 25 -22.22 -13.90 -10.31
CA PRO A 25 -22.09 -14.55 -9.02
C PRO A 25 -21.52 -15.97 -9.19
N ILE A 26 -20.64 -16.35 -8.25
CA ILE A 26 -20.04 -17.70 -8.16
C ILE A 26 -20.22 -18.16 -6.72
N ALA A 27 -20.80 -19.33 -6.52
CA ALA A 27 -20.85 -20.01 -5.24
C ALA A 27 -19.74 -21.07 -5.19
N LEU A 28 -19.08 -21.20 -4.04
CA LEU A 28 -18.04 -22.18 -3.78
C LEU A 28 -18.36 -22.91 -2.47
N GLU A 29 -18.20 -24.22 -2.48
CA GLU A 29 -18.25 -25.04 -1.27
C GLU A 29 -16.91 -24.94 -0.51
N GLU A 30 -16.94 -25.34 0.78
CA GLU A 30 -15.72 -25.41 1.59
C GLU A 30 -14.66 -26.32 0.93
N GLY A 31 -13.43 -25.83 0.84
CA GLY A 31 -12.30 -26.55 0.24
C GLY A 31 -12.27 -26.50 -1.30
N GLU A 32 -13.31 -25.95 -1.96
CA GLU A 32 -13.37 -25.87 -3.42
C GLU A 32 -12.29 -24.92 -3.96
N VAL A 33 -11.65 -25.35 -5.07
CA VAL A 33 -10.60 -24.58 -5.75
C VAL A 33 -11.19 -23.78 -6.90
N LEU A 34 -11.22 -22.46 -6.76
CA LEU A 34 -11.70 -21.54 -7.80
C LEU A 34 -10.78 -21.52 -9.03
N TYR A 35 -9.47 -21.46 -8.81
CA TYR A 35 -8.46 -21.58 -9.85
C TYR A 35 -7.13 -22.04 -9.26
N ARG A 36 -6.25 -22.54 -10.12
CA ARG A 36 -4.91 -23.01 -9.75
C ARG A 36 -3.81 -22.13 -10.37
N ALA A 37 -2.64 -22.09 -9.72
CA ALA A 37 -1.42 -21.57 -10.33
C ALA A 37 -1.15 -22.24 -11.69
N GLY A 38 -0.59 -21.51 -12.63
CA GLY A 38 -0.34 -21.99 -14.00
C GLY A 38 -1.50 -21.79 -14.99
N PHE A 39 -2.74 -21.56 -14.52
CA PHE A 39 -3.88 -21.30 -15.40
C PHE A 39 -3.98 -19.82 -15.81
N PRO A 40 -4.61 -19.53 -16.98
CA PRO A 40 -4.77 -18.14 -17.43
C PRO A 40 -5.61 -17.30 -16.46
N GLY A 41 -5.16 -16.10 -16.11
CA GLY A 41 -5.91 -15.13 -15.32
C GLY A 41 -6.98 -14.44 -16.17
N ARG A 42 -8.26 -14.83 -16.06
CA ARG A 42 -9.34 -14.30 -16.88
C ARG A 42 -10.32 -13.41 -16.13
N ASN A 43 -10.39 -13.51 -14.81
CA ASN A 43 -11.37 -12.82 -13.97
C ASN A 43 -10.72 -12.12 -12.78
N PHE A 44 -11.37 -11.04 -12.36
CA PHE A 44 -11.22 -10.36 -11.08
C PHE A 44 -12.39 -10.78 -10.18
N PHE A 45 -12.16 -10.88 -8.88
CA PHE A 45 -13.14 -11.41 -7.94
C PHE A 45 -13.30 -10.48 -6.74
N LEU A 46 -14.55 -10.37 -6.25
CA LEU A 46 -14.95 -9.73 -5.00
C LEU A 46 -15.55 -10.80 -4.09
N VAL A 47 -15.16 -10.80 -2.81
CA VAL A 47 -15.72 -11.71 -1.82
C VAL A 47 -16.99 -11.10 -1.22
N VAL A 48 -18.15 -11.69 -1.48
CA VAL A 48 -19.45 -11.25 -0.93
C VAL A 48 -19.67 -11.84 0.45
N SER A 49 -19.43 -13.15 0.60
CA SER A 49 -19.52 -13.87 1.86
C SER A 49 -18.51 -15.02 1.89
N GLY A 50 -18.21 -15.52 3.09
CA GLY A 50 -17.22 -16.57 3.28
C GLY A 50 -15.78 -16.08 3.27
N LYS A 51 -14.82 -17.00 3.10
CA LYS A 51 -13.38 -16.72 3.13
C LYS A 51 -12.67 -17.47 2.02
N VAL A 52 -11.77 -16.77 1.33
CA VAL A 52 -10.95 -17.36 0.25
C VAL A 52 -9.48 -17.21 0.58
N LEU A 53 -8.76 -18.31 0.56
CA LEU A 53 -7.31 -18.39 0.72
C LEU A 53 -6.63 -18.28 -0.64
N ILE A 54 -5.69 -17.37 -0.77
CA ILE A 54 -4.79 -17.24 -1.92
C ILE A 54 -3.43 -17.79 -1.53
N GLU A 55 -3.08 -18.93 -2.09
CA GLU A 55 -1.81 -19.65 -1.84
C GLU A 55 -0.80 -19.32 -2.94
N LYS A 56 0.38 -18.87 -2.56
CA LYS A 56 1.53 -18.71 -3.45
C LYS A 56 2.65 -19.64 -3.04
N GLU A 57 3.37 -20.14 -4.04
CA GLU A 57 4.55 -20.94 -3.80
C GLU A 57 5.58 -20.16 -2.96
N ASN A 58 6.08 -20.77 -1.89
CA ASN A 58 7.07 -20.21 -0.95
C ASN A 58 6.66 -18.89 -0.23
N GLN A 59 5.36 -18.61 -0.11
CA GLN A 59 4.85 -17.45 0.62
C GLN A 59 3.72 -17.86 1.57
N LYS A 60 3.55 -17.09 2.67
CA LYS A 60 2.38 -17.23 3.54
C LYS A 60 1.12 -16.92 2.72
N GLY A 61 0.12 -17.79 2.82
CA GLY A 61 -1.17 -17.57 2.16
C GLY A 61 -1.89 -16.33 2.69
N ILE A 62 -2.68 -15.69 1.83
CA ILE A 62 -3.48 -14.50 2.17
C ILE A 62 -4.95 -14.90 2.19
N ILE A 63 -5.63 -14.60 3.30
CA ILE A 63 -7.06 -14.83 3.43
C ILE A 63 -7.81 -13.54 3.04
N HIS A 64 -8.75 -13.66 2.11
CA HIS A 64 -9.67 -12.60 1.75
C HIS A 64 -11.04 -12.85 2.40
N ASN A 65 -11.41 -11.94 3.29
CA ASN A 65 -12.71 -11.88 3.97
C ASN A 65 -13.75 -11.14 3.11
N PRO A 66 -15.04 -11.08 3.51
CA PRO A 66 -16.04 -10.23 2.85
C PRO A 66 -15.53 -8.79 2.66
N LEU A 67 -15.90 -8.18 1.53
CA LEU A 67 -15.36 -6.93 1.01
C LEU A 67 -13.88 -7.01 0.55
N GLY A 68 -13.25 -8.17 0.58
CA GLY A 68 -11.95 -8.40 -0.05
C GLY A 68 -12.06 -8.57 -1.57
N HIS A 69 -10.95 -8.37 -2.28
CA HIS A 69 -10.86 -8.59 -3.72
C HIS A 69 -9.52 -9.23 -4.09
N PHE A 70 -9.50 -9.95 -5.20
CA PHE A 70 -8.28 -10.60 -5.71
C PHE A 70 -8.38 -10.90 -7.22
N GLY A 71 -7.27 -11.32 -7.81
CA GLY A 71 -7.22 -11.75 -9.20
C GLY A 71 -6.89 -10.66 -10.22
N ASP A 72 -6.76 -9.41 -9.80
CA ASP A 72 -6.43 -8.24 -10.62
C ASP A 72 -5.01 -8.31 -11.24
N GLN A 73 -4.05 -8.92 -10.53
CA GLN A 73 -2.68 -9.07 -11.01
C GLN A 73 -2.61 -9.98 -12.25
N GLY A 74 -3.44 -11.01 -12.32
CA GLY A 74 -3.52 -11.92 -13.46
C GLY A 74 -4.13 -11.30 -14.73
N LEU A 75 -4.84 -10.16 -14.60
CA LEU A 75 -5.47 -9.49 -15.72
C LEU A 75 -4.52 -8.54 -16.46
N ASN A 76 -3.56 -7.95 -15.76
CA ASN A 76 -2.61 -6.98 -16.32
C ASN A 76 -1.46 -7.62 -17.11
N LYS A 77 -1.15 -8.87 -16.83
CA LYS A 77 -0.10 -9.62 -17.53
C LYS A 77 -0.77 -10.79 -18.24
N ASP A 78 -0.60 -10.92 -19.54
CA ASP A 78 -1.06 -12.08 -20.34
C ASP A 78 -0.24 -13.33 -19.98
N GLY A 79 -0.20 -13.65 -18.70
CA GLY A 79 0.56 -14.75 -18.15
C GLY A 79 -0.29 -15.64 -17.24
N PRO A 80 0.23 -16.82 -16.91
CA PRO A 80 -0.45 -17.73 -15.98
C PRO A 80 -0.55 -17.12 -14.58
N ARG A 81 -1.58 -17.50 -13.84
CA ARG A 81 -1.72 -17.17 -12.43
C ARG A 81 -0.54 -17.68 -11.64
N LYS A 82 -0.06 -16.87 -10.70
CA LYS A 82 1.05 -17.23 -9.81
C LYS A 82 0.60 -17.78 -8.47
N ASP A 83 -0.72 -17.95 -8.30
CA ASP A 83 -1.37 -18.34 -7.06
C ASP A 83 -2.54 -19.29 -7.33
N THR A 84 -2.94 -20.00 -6.27
CA THR A 84 -4.13 -20.86 -6.23
C THR A 84 -5.14 -20.23 -5.28
N ALA A 85 -6.41 -20.13 -5.70
CA ALA A 85 -7.50 -19.64 -4.85
C ALA A 85 -8.38 -20.81 -4.41
N ARG A 86 -8.61 -20.92 -3.09
CA ARG A 86 -9.44 -21.96 -2.47
C ARG A 86 -10.39 -21.36 -1.45
N ALA A 87 -11.64 -21.76 -1.45
CA ALA A 87 -12.58 -21.41 -0.40
C ALA A 87 -12.25 -22.15 0.91
N LEU A 88 -12.20 -21.40 2.03
CA LEU A 88 -11.99 -21.97 3.37
C LEU A 88 -13.32 -22.36 4.05
N GLU A 89 -14.40 -21.82 3.57
CA GLU A 89 -15.78 -22.07 4.02
C GLU A 89 -16.71 -21.81 2.84
N GLN A 90 -17.98 -22.17 2.94
CA GLN A 90 -18.97 -21.85 1.91
C GLN A 90 -18.93 -20.35 1.59
N SER A 91 -18.66 -20.01 0.33
CA SER A 91 -18.31 -18.64 -0.06
C SER A 91 -19.11 -18.23 -1.31
N THR A 92 -19.47 -16.95 -1.36
CA THR A 92 -20.08 -16.33 -2.54
C THR A 92 -19.19 -15.22 -3.06
N LEU A 93 -18.89 -15.25 -4.34
CA LEU A 93 -18.05 -14.29 -5.03
C LEU A 93 -18.82 -13.59 -6.14
N LEU A 94 -18.39 -12.38 -6.49
CA LEU A 94 -18.73 -11.72 -7.74
C LEU A 94 -17.50 -11.69 -8.64
N ALA A 95 -17.63 -12.27 -9.83
CA ALA A 95 -16.57 -12.32 -10.83
C ALA A 95 -16.84 -11.34 -11.95
N VAL A 96 -15.83 -10.59 -12.38
CA VAL A 96 -15.85 -9.81 -13.61
C VAL A 96 -14.73 -10.27 -14.53
N ASN A 97 -15.05 -10.52 -15.80
CA ASN A 97 -14.06 -10.97 -16.76
C ASN A 97 -13.09 -9.83 -17.16
N LYS A 98 -11.96 -10.19 -17.77
CA LYS A 98 -10.91 -9.25 -18.20
C LYS A 98 -11.48 -8.06 -18.99
N ARG A 99 -12.36 -8.30 -19.95
CA ARG A 99 -12.94 -7.24 -20.79
C ARG A 99 -13.82 -6.28 -19.96
N GLY A 100 -14.71 -6.82 -19.13
CA GLY A 100 -15.56 -6.04 -18.24
C GLY A 100 -14.75 -5.25 -17.20
N PHE A 101 -13.69 -5.86 -16.65
CA PHE A 101 -12.81 -5.19 -15.69
C PHE A 101 -12.10 -3.97 -16.31
N PHE A 102 -11.54 -4.08 -17.51
CA PHE A 102 -10.92 -2.94 -18.17
C PHE A 102 -11.94 -1.89 -18.62
N ALA A 103 -13.13 -2.30 -19.05
CA ALA A 103 -14.22 -1.36 -19.34
C ALA A 103 -14.61 -0.57 -18.09
N LEU A 104 -14.75 -1.24 -16.94
CA LEU A 104 -15.01 -0.61 -15.63
C LEU A 104 -13.92 0.41 -15.27
N LEU A 105 -12.64 0.05 -15.37
CA LEU A 105 -11.53 0.95 -15.05
C LEU A 105 -11.42 2.14 -16.02
N SER A 106 -11.90 2.00 -17.24
CA SER A 106 -11.93 3.07 -18.24
C SER A 106 -13.08 4.03 -18.03
N ALA A 107 -14.26 3.50 -17.66
CA ALA A 107 -15.44 4.31 -17.37
C ALA A 107 -15.31 5.07 -16.04
N TYR A 108 -14.65 4.46 -15.04
CA TYR A 108 -14.53 5.01 -13.68
C TYR A 108 -13.04 5.10 -13.24
N PRO A 109 -12.31 6.14 -13.63
CA PRO A 109 -10.88 6.31 -13.27
C PRO A 109 -10.63 6.27 -11.76
N SER A 110 -11.58 6.77 -10.95
CA SER A 110 -11.49 6.71 -9.48
C SER A 110 -11.36 5.30 -8.91
N ILE A 111 -11.91 4.28 -9.56
CA ILE A 111 -11.76 2.87 -9.18
C ILE A 111 -10.33 2.41 -9.46
N ARG A 112 -9.77 2.82 -10.60
CA ARG A 112 -8.38 2.52 -10.95
C ARG A 112 -7.40 3.07 -9.92
N ASP A 113 -7.58 4.34 -9.52
CA ASP A 113 -6.70 5.00 -8.56
C ASP A 113 -6.76 4.32 -7.19
N ARG A 114 -7.95 3.96 -6.73
CA ARG A 114 -8.13 3.22 -5.48
C ARG A 114 -7.50 1.83 -5.53
N LEU A 115 -7.69 1.11 -6.64
CA LEU A 115 -7.09 -0.21 -6.82
C LEU A 115 -5.56 -0.12 -6.82
N SER A 116 -4.98 0.92 -7.44
CA SER A 116 -3.53 1.14 -7.43
C SER A 116 -3.01 1.48 -6.03
N ALA A 117 -3.72 2.33 -5.28
CA ALA A 117 -3.38 2.67 -3.91
C ALA A 117 -3.40 1.43 -2.98
N MET A 118 -4.42 0.57 -3.12
CA MET A 118 -4.49 -0.68 -2.36
C MET A 118 -3.34 -1.64 -2.68
N ARG A 119 -2.91 -1.73 -3.95
CA ARG A 119 -1.74 -2.55 -4.33
C ARG A 119 -0.45 -2.04 -3.69
N VAL A 120 -0.23 -0.73 -3.70
CA VAL A 120 0.94 -0.11 -3.05
C VAL A 120 0.91 -0.37 -1.56
N SER A 121 -0.23 -0.18 -0.90
CA SER A 121 -0.39 -0.47 0.53
C SER A 121 -0.13 -1.94 0.86
N ALA A 122 -0.67 -2.87 0.07
CA ALA A 122 -0.44 -4.31 0.26
C ALA A 122 1.04 -4.71 0.05
N GLU A 123 1.75 -4.05 -0.86
CA GLU A 123 3.18 -4.30 -1.07
C GLU A 123 4.02 -3.77 0.10
N ILE A 124 3.70 -2.58 0.61
CA ILE A 124 4.36 -2.00 1.78
C ILE A 124 4.15 -2.88 3.02
N LEU A 125 2.92 -3.37 3.24
CA LEU A 125 2.61 -4.30 4.34
C LEU A 125 3.38 -5.62 4.26
N ARG A 126 3.74 -6.07 3.07
CA ARG A 126 4.55 -7.29 2.88
C ARG A 126 6.03 -7.07 3.15
N THR A 127 6.53 -5.87 2.86
CA THR A 127 7.95 -5.54 2.96
C THR A 127 8.33 -4.95 4.31
N THR A 128 7.35 -4.51 5.09
CA THR A 128 7.58 -3.84 6.38
C THR A 128 6.76 -4.56 7.45
N GLU A 129 7.41 -5.09 8.48
CA GLU A 129 6.73 -5.64 9.65
C GLU A 129 6.26 -4.49 10.54
N PHE A 130 4.95 -4.31 10.65
CA PHE A 130 4.34 -3.38 11.58
C PHE A 130 3.73 -4.18 12.75
N PRO A 131 4.44 -4.36 13.88
CA PRO A 131 3.99 -5.23 14.97
C PRO A 131 2.73 -4.73 15.69
N TRP A 132 2.30 -3.49 15.42
CA TRP A 132 1.10 -2.88 16.04
C TRP A 132 -0.15 -2.92 15.15
N ILE A 133 -0.06 -3.43 13.91
CA ILE A 133 -1.22 -3.51 13.02
C ILE A 133 -1.91 -4.84 13.25
N GLY A 134 -3.19 -4.79 13.63
CA GLY A 134 -4.06 -5.97 13.75
C GLY A 134 -4.36 -6.59 12.38
N GLU A 135 -4.63 -7.90 12.34
CA GLU A 135 -4.88 -8.67 11.11
C GLU A 135 -6.06 -8.13 10.27
N ASN A 136 -6.94 -7.31 10.84
CA ASN A 136 -8.11 -6.73 10.19
C ASN A 136 -8.02 -5.20 9.96
N GLU A 137 -6.88 -4.58 10.22
CA GLU A 137 -6.69 -3.15 10.01
C GLU A 137 -6.23 -2.86 8.60
N ILE A 138 -7.01 -2.05 7.89
CA ILE A 138 -6.63 -1.54 6.57
C ILE A 138 -5.85 -0.24 6.78
N ILE A 139 -4.58 -0.25 6.44
CA ILE A 139 -3.79 0.98 6.40
C ILE A 139 -4.36 1.85 5.27
N ARG A 140 -5.05 2.93 5.65
CA ARG A 140 -5.67 3.85 4.68
C ARG A 140 -4.65 4.78 4.04
N PHE A 141 -3.61 5.16 4.77
CA PHE A 141 -2.52 5.99 4.28
C PHE A 141 -1.23 5.62 5.00
N ILE A 142 -0.17 5.39 4.23
CA ILE A 142 1.20 5.49 4.70
C ILE A 142 1.77 6.67 3.93
N ASP A 143 1.84 7.82 4.58
CA ASP A 143 2.52 8.97 4.01
C ASP A 143 3.94 9.04 4.59
N ARG A 144 4.89 9.28 3.73
CA ARG A 144 6.29 9.46 4.11
C ARG A 144 6.60 10.94 4.07
N LYS A 145 7.21 11.47 5.13
CA LYS A 145 7.69 12.87 5.11
C LYS A 145 8.39 13.15 3.79
N HIS A 146 7.91 14.15 3.05
CA HIS A 146 8.53 14.55 1.80
C HIS A 146 9.98 14.97 2.06
N ILE A 147 10.90 14.61 1.16
CA ILE A 147 12.33 14.92 1.29
C ILE A 147 12.61 16.42 1.53
N ASN A 148 11.71 17.29 1.06
CA ASN A 148 11.78 18.72 1.31
C ASN A 148 11.70 19.07 2.80
N VAL A 149 11.00 18.30 3.62
CA VAL A 149 10.94 18.49 5.07
C VAL A 149 12.32 18.25 5.69
N LEU A 150 13.03 17.20 5.23
CA LEU A 150 14.41 16.95 5.66
C LEU A 150 15.33 18.13 5.30
N TYR A 151 15.24 18.62 4.07
CA TYR A 151 16.05 19.76 3.64
C TYR A 151 15.76 21.03 4.46
N THR A 152 14.50 21.32 4.76
CA THR A 152 14.15 22.48 5.59
C THR A 152 14.63 22.31 7.04
N GLN A 153 14.62 21.13 7.60
CA GLN A 153 15.12 20.86 8.93
C GLN A 153 16.66 20.93 9.02
N LEU A 154 17.37 20.50 7.96
CA LEU A 154 18.83 20.58 7.88
C LEU A 154 19.37 22.02 7.78
N THR A 155 18.52 23.00 7.46
CA THR A 155 18.94 24.41 7.47
C THR A 155 19.36 24.90 8.86
N LEU A 156 18.74 24.39 9.93
CA LEU A 156 19.06 24.77 11.32
C LEU A 156 20.48 24.37 11.75
N PRO A 157 20.93 23.10 11.58
CA PRO A 157 22.31 22.72 11.84
C PRO A 157 23.34 23.50 10.99
N ALA A 158 23.00 23.77 9.72
CA ALA A 158 23.85 24.54 8.83
C ALA A 158 24.02 26.00 9.32
N LEU A 159 22.91 26.63 9.70
CA LEU A 159 22.91 27.99 10.26
C LEU A 159 23.71 28.06 11.57
N PHE A 160 23.54 27.05 12.45
CA PHE A 160 24.33 26.94 13.68
C PHE A 160 25.81 26.89 13.39
N LEU A 161 26.26 26.10 12.41
CA LEU A 161 27.68 26.04 12.01
C LEU A 161 28.21 27.39 11.54
N ILE A 162 27.45 28.13 10.74
CA ILE A 162 27.85 29.46 10.25
C ILE A 162 27.98 30.43 11.41
N ILE A 163 27.01 30.48 12.33
CA ILE A 163 27.04 31.36 13.49
C ILE A 163 28.23 31.01 14.41
N ALA A 164 28.47 29.72 14.65
CA ALA A 164 29.58 29.25 15.46
C ALA A 164 30.93 29.68 14.86
N LEU A 165 31.11 29.54 13.54
CA LEU A 165 32.32 30.00 12.84
C LEU A 165 32.58 31.49 13.01
N ILE A 166 31.55 32.31 12.78
CA ILE A 166 31.62 33.76 12.91
C ILE A 166 31.99 34.12 14.36
N SER A 167 31.33 33.51 15.33
CA SER A 167 31.57 33.76 16.76
C SER A 167 32.99 33.34 17.19
N GLY A 168 33.50 32.22 16.70
CA GLY A 168 34.83 31.73 16.97
C GLY A 168 35.93 32.70 16.49
N VAL A 169 35.72 33.30 15.32
CA VAL A 169 36.63 34.31 14.76
C VAL A 169 36.57 35.62 15.56
N LEU A 170 35.37 36.12 15.87
CA LEU A 170 35.17 37.37 16.59
C LEU A 170 35.71 37.33 18.02
N LEU A 171 35.50 36.20 18.71
CA LEU A 171 35.92 36.02 20.11
C LEU A 171 37.38 35.55 20.27
N ARG A 172 38.11 35.42 19.15
CA ARG A 172 39.52 34.95 19.14
C ARG A 172 39.74 33.66 19.95
N LEU A 173 38.78 32.74 19.90
CA LEU A 173 38.85 31.44 20.55
C LEU A 173 39.92 30.57 19.87
N ASN A 174 40.34 29.49 20.55
CA ASN A 174 41.20 28.49 19.91
C ASN A 174 40.45 27.84 18.76
N LEU A 175 40.66 28.39 17.55
CA LEU A 175 39.84 28.14 16.36
C LEU A 175 39.76 26.64 16.01
N GLY A 176 40.86 25.91 16.23
CA GLY A 176 40.95 24.49 15.91
C GLY A 176 39.99 23.63 16.75
N ILE A 177 40.06 23.77 18.07
CA ILE A 177 39.21 23.00 18.99
C ILE A 177 37.74 23.40 18.84
N PHE A 178 37.48 24.73 18.75
CA PHE A 178 36.10 25.22 18.61
C PHE A 178 35.45 24.76 17.32
N LEU A 179 36.19 24.73 16.21
CA LEU A 179 35.74 24.23 14.91
C LEU A 179 35.37 22.74 14.98
N VAL A 180 36.25 21.91 15.55
CA VAL A 180 36.00 20.46 15.66
C VAL A 180 34.73 20.19 16.48
N ILE A 181 34.55 20.85 17.61
CA ILE A 181 33.37 20.68 18.47
C ILE A 181 32.11 21.12 17.75
N SER A 182 32.12 22.27 17.06
CA SER A 182 30.94 22.78 16.32
C SER A 182 30.53 21.87 15.18
N VAL A 183 31.50 21.31 14.44
CA VAL A 183 31.23 20.33 13.37
C VAL A 183 30.64 19.04 13.93
N LEU A 184 31.20 18.52 15.03
CA LEU A 184 30.69 17.31 15.67
C LEU A 184 29.23 17.48 16.15
N ILE A 185 28.92 18.61 16.79
CA ILE A 185 27.55 18.90 17.26
C ILE A 185 26.57 18.97 16.06
N SER A 186 26.94 19.70 14.99
CA SER A 186 26.10 19.82 13.80
C SER A 186 25.92 18.49 13.08
N ALA A 187 26.95 17.67 13.00
CA ALA A 187 26.90 16.36 12.38
C ALA A 187 25.97 15.40 13.16
N LEU A 188 26.11 15.39 14.50
CA LEU A 188 25.22 14.59 15.37
C LEU A 188 23.77 15.03 15.27
N TRP A 189 23.52 16.34 15.24
CA TRP A 189 22.17 16.88 15.09
C TRP A 189 21.59 16.56 13.72
N GLY A 190 22.34 16.75 12.64
CA GLY A 190 21.91 16.38 11.29
C GLY A 190 21.66 14.88 11.12
N PHE A 191 22.50 14.04 11.74
CA PHE A 191 22.31 12.59 11.76
C PHE A 191 21.04 12.18 12.52
N TRP A 192 20.75 12.81 13.65
CA TRP A 192 19.52 12.59 14.39
C TRP A 192 18.28 12.98 13.58
N LEU A 193 18.30 14.14 12.92
CA LEU A 193 17.22 14.58 12.03
C LEU A 193 17.01 13.63 10.84
N TRP A 194 18.08 13.06 10.31
CA TRP A 194 18.00 12.08 9.25
C TRP A 194 17.39 10.76 9.73
N LEU A 195 17.75 10.30 10.94
CA LEU A 195 17.14 9.12 11.55
C LEU A 195 15.65 9.33 11.82
N ASP A 196 15.29 10.49 12.36
CA ASP A 196 13.91 10.89 12.61
C ASP A 196 13.09 10.85 11.29
N TRP A 197 13.61 11.50 10.24
CA TRP A 197 12.98 11.48 8.92
C TRP A 197 12.86 10.07 8.34
N LYS A 198 13.87 9.23 8.54
CA LYS A 198 13.87 7.86 8.02
C LYS A 198 12.86 6.96 8.74
N ASN A 199 12.63 7.19 10.03
CA ASN A 199 11.78 6.36 10.87
C ASN A 199 10.33 6.87 10.99
N ASP A 200 10.05 8.11 10.55
CA ASP A 200 8.71 8.67 10.61
C ASP A 200 7.84 8.16 9.45
N PHE A 201 6.87 7.34 9.81
CA PHE A 201 5.73 6.97 8.98
C PHE A 201 4.47 7.58 9.61
N TYR A 202 3.69 8.34 8.84
CA TYR A 202 2.38 8.81 9.27
C TYR A 202 1.32 7.77 8.87
N LEU A 203 0.50 7.36 9.83
CA LEU A 203 -0.65 6.47 9.65
C LEU A 203 -1.91 7.29 9.34
#